data_737b9f18dfab2fb565f086c3a650c73c
#
_entry.id   737b9f18dfab2fb565f086c3a650c73c
#
_cell.length_a   1.000
_cell.length_b   1.000
_cell.length_c   1.000
_cell.angle_alpha   90.00
_cell.angle_beta   90.00
_cell.angle_gamma   90.00
#
_symmetry.space_group_name_H-M   'P 1'
#
loop_
_entity.id
_entity.type
_entity.pdbx_description
1 polymer ?
#
loop_
_entity_poly.entity_id
_entity_poly.type
_entity_poly.pdbx_seq_one_letter_code
_entity_poly.pdbx_strand_id
1 'polypeptide(L)'
;MGNLRKDYILERSSIISPSSVKKHNSKKCPYCPGNESMTNPSLLSLVAKDGMLQRLQDGEDFFVTDWSVRVFESKEPAVSTSTPNTYSDRPLYSEPAYGYHYVVVASPNHKDSLATISVEQWSNVLVVVQDRLRWLYTQKGVTYVSIFVNHGKESGTNIQHSHINMVSFSTLPPIIEAEAEASHRILNEKGVCPMCQAKDVEIAGPRQILQTEGFIAFCPWAPSYPFEFWICPKKHNTSFSKITQKEINDVSLILRATLGGLTKEVKDVSFNLAFHLSPEKKNSKQIHWHIEVYPITGHWSGLERGYGVFLNTISPEKAAEALGAACRKELASLVGIE
;
A
#
# COMPACT_ATOMS: atom_id res chain seq x y z
N MET A 1 11.33 -21.42 4.65
CA MET A 1 10.57 -20.82 5.76
C MET A 1 11.40 -19.69 6.33
N GLY A 2 10.79 -18.51 6.51
CA GLY A 2 11.50 -17.32 6.90
C GLY A 2 11.58 -17.13 8.40
N ASN A 3 12.63 -16.47 8.87
CA ASN A 3 12.69 -15.91 10.21
C ASN A 3 12.83 -14.40 10.15
N LEU A 4 12.23 -13.73 11.12
CA LEU A 4 12.35 -12.30 11.32
C LEU A 4 13.49 -12.07 12.31
N ARG A 5 14.50 -11.31 11.91
CA ARG A 5 15.65 -10.96 12.75
C ARG A 5 15.62 -9.47 13.06
N LYS A 6 15.90 -9.12 14.31
CA LYS A 6 16.03 -7.72 14.74
C LYS A 6 17.50 -7.29 14.67
N ASP A 7 17.69 -6.03 14.30
CA ASP A 7 19.01 -5.39 14.32
C ASP A 7 19.52 -5.30 15.77
N TYR A 8 20.84 -5.23 15.95
CA TYR A 8 21.47 -5.18 17.27
C TYR A 8 21.24 -3.84 18.00
N ILE A 9 21.06 -2.76 17.24
CA ILE A 9 21.11 -1.37 17.74
C ILE A 9 19.87 -0.59 17.31
N LEU A 10 19.47 -0.72 16.03
CA LEU A 10 18.37 0.05 15.47
C LEU A 10 17.06 -0.73 15.52
N GLU A 11 15.95 -0.02 15.62
CA GLU A 11 14.62 -0.59 15.42
C GLU A 11 14.41 -0.93 13.93
N ARG A 12 15.14 -1.95 13.48
CA ARG A 12 15.12 -2.46 12.12
C ARG A 12 14.99 -3.98 12.14
N SER A 13 14.19 -4.52 11.24
CA SER A 13 13.96 -5.96 11.11
C SER A 13 14.25 -6.44 9.71
N SER A 14 14.71 -7.69 9.59
CA SER A 14 14.96 -8.36 8.32
C SER A 14 14.29 -9.73 8.29
N ILE A 15 13.50 -10.00 7.25
CA ILE A 15 12.96 -11.33 6.99
C ILE A 15 13.99 -12.09 6.17
N ILE A 16 14.53 -13.16 6.74
CA ILE A 16 15.46 -14.06 6.05
C ILE A 16 14.63 -15.21 5.46
N SER A 17 14.35 -15.14 4.16
CA SER A 17 13.62 -16.16 3.42
C SER A 17 14.39 -16.60 2.18
N PRO A 18 14.94 -17.83 2.16
CA PRO A 18 15.74 -18.32 1.02
C PRO A 18 14.95 -18.49 -0.28
N SER A 19 13.61 -18.57 -0.21
CA SER A 19 12.73 -18.84 -1.35
C SER A 19 12.33 -17.60 -2.16
N SER A 20 12.51 -16.40 -1.63
CA SER A 20 11.98 -15.17 -2.21
C SER A 20 12.80 -14.53 -3.35
N VAL A 21 13.92 -15.16 -3.77
CA VAL A 21 14.87 -14.56 -4.73
C VAL A 21 14.67 -15.04 -6.17
N LYS A 22 13.72 -15.93 -6.44
CA LYS A 22 13.51 -16.43 -7.80
C LYS A 22 12.80 -15.39 -8.66
N LYS A 23 13.54 -14.78 -9.59
CA LYS A 23 12.93 -14.00 -10.67
C LYS A 23 11.96 -14.91 -11.44
N HIS A 24 10.73 -14.44 -11.62
CA HIS A 24 9.73 -15.16 -12.40
C HIS A 24 10.13 -15.12 -13.88
N ASN A 25 10.71 -16.22 -14.38
CA ASN A 25 11.18 -16.37 -15.76
C ASN A 25 10.13 -17.00 -16.70
N SER A 26 8.87 -17.12 -16.27
CA SER A 26 7.81 -17.67 -17.13
C SER A 26 7.42 -16.70 -18.22
N LYS A 27 7.27 -17.23 -19.46
CA LYS A 27 6.71 -16.48 -20.60
C LYS A 27 5.22 -16.12 -20.41
N LYS A 28 4.53 -16.77 -19.47
CA LYS A 28 3.12 -16.56 -19.15
C LYS A 28 2.98 -15.87 -17.80
N CYS A 29 2.20 -14.81 -17.74
CA CYS A 29 1.90 -14.13 -16.49
C CYS A 29 0.93 -14.96 -15.64
N PRO A 30 1.25 -15.32 -14.39
CA PRO A 30 0.38 -16.11 -13.53
C PRO A 30 -0.89 -15.37 -13.06
N TYR A 31 -0.92 -14.04 -13.22
CA TYR A 31 -2.04 -13.20 -12.79
C TYR A 31 -3.01 -12.85 -13.93
N CYS A 32 -2.75 -13.34 -15.13
CA CYS A 32 -3.71 -13.18 -16.24
C CYS A 32 -4.83 -14.21 -16.18
N PRO A 33 -6.07 -13.86 -16.60
CA PRO A 33 -7.15 -14.81 -16.80
C PRO A 33 -6.72 -15.97 -17.71
N GLY A 34 -7.17 -17.19 -17.36
CA GLY A 34 -6.77 -18.44 -18.00
C GLY A 34 -5.48 -19.05 -17.47
N ASN A 35 -4.82 -18.41 -16.50
CA ASN A 35 -3.63 -18.92 -15.81
C ASN A 35 -3.84 -19.12 -14.30
N GLU A 36 -5.11 -19.22 -13.86
CA GLU A 36 -5.48 -19.32 -12.43
C GLU A 36 -4.78 -20.47 -11.72
N SER A 37 -4.57 -21.60 -12.41
CA SER A 37 -3.84 -22.76 -11.89
C SER A 37 -2.35 -22.49 -11.59
N MET A 38 -1.80 -21.38 -12.09
CA MET A 38 -0.43 -20.96 -11.80
C MET A 38 -0.29 -20.26 -10.44
N THR A 39 -1.39 -19.88 -9.79
CA THR A 39 -1.43 -19.30 -8.43
C THR A 39 -1.96 -20.30 -7.42
N ASN A 40 -2.01 -19.94 -6.14
CA ASN A 40 -2.83 -20.65 -5.18
C ASN A 40 -4.32 -20.39 -5.48
N PRO A 41 -5.24 -21.28 -5.04
CA PRO A 41 -6.67 -21.03 -5.19
C PRO A 41 -7.09 -19.68 -4.63
N SER A 42 -8.07 -19.04 -5.27
CA SER A 42 -8.55 -17.75 -4.80
C SER A 42 -9.32 -17.88 -3.49
N LEU A 43 -8.99 -17.00 -2.56
CA LEU A 43 -9.73 -16.81 -1.31
C LEU A 43 -10.98 -15.94 -1.51
N LEU A 44 -10.94 -15.11 -2.56
CA LEU A 44 -12.02 -14.24 -3.00
C LEU A 44 -11.77 -13.81 -4.43
N SER A 45 -12.76 -13.98 -5.28
CA SER A 45 -12.84 -13.42 -6.63
C SER A 45 -14.09 -12.58 -6.73
N LEU A 46 -13.94 -11.32 -7.15
CA LEU A 46 -15.07 -10.42 -7.40
C LEU A 46 -15.50 -10.58 -8.84
N VAL A 47 -16.77 -10.95 -9.07
CA VAL A 47 -17.33 -11.20 -10.41
C VAL A 47 -18.53 -10.30 -10.61
N ALA A 48 -18.59 -9.61 -11.76
CA ALA A 48 -19.78 -8.89 -12.16
C ALA A 48 -20.74 -9.84 -12.90
N LYS A 49 -21.90 -10.12 -12.32
CA LYS A 49 -22.93 -10.97 -12.92
C LYS A 49 -24.30 -10.31 -12.77
N ASP A 50 -25.02 -10.19 -13.87
CA ASP A 50 -26.38 -9.61 -13.92
C ASP A 50 -26.45 -8.21 -13.27
N GLY A 51 -25.42 -7.38 -13.48
CA GLY A 51 -25.33 -6.03 -12.90
C GLY A 51 -25.01 -5.98 -11.41
N MET A 52 -24.73 -7.13 -10.77
CA MET A 52 -24.35 -7.21 -9.36
C MET A 52 -22.94 -7.77 -9.21
N LEU A 53 -22.24 -7.29 -8.19
CA LEU A 53 -20.94 -7.82 -7.80
C LEU A 53 -21.13 -9.01 -6.85
N GLN A 54 -20.66 -10.18 -7.28
CA GLN A 54 -20.68 -11.42 -6.48
C GLN A 54 -19.27 -11.74 -5.99
N ARG A 55 -19.20 -12.32 -4.79
CA ARG A 55 -17.95 -12.81 -4.18
C ARG A 55 -17.94 -14.33 -4.30
N LEU A 56 -17.00 -14.83 -5.07
CA LEU A 56 -16.82 -16.26 -5.32
C LEU A 56 -15.44 -16.70 -4.85
N GLN A 57 -15.24 -18.02 -4.74
CA GLN A 57 -13.95 -18.65 -4.44
C GLN A 57 -13.70 -19.78 -5.43
N ASP A 58 -12.43 -20.10 -5.67
CA ASP A 58 -12.10 -21.30 -6.40
C ASP A 58 -12.51 -22.53 -5.59
N GLY A 59 -12.98 -23.56 -6.29
CA GLY A 59 -13.27 -24.88 -5.69
C GLY A 59 -12.09 -25.84 -5.84
N GLU A 60 -12.29 -27.09 -5.43
CA GLU A 60 -11.26 -28.13 -5.58
C GLU A 60 -10.96 -28.43 -7.05
N ASP A 61 -12.01 -28.46 -7.90
CA ASP A 61 -11.91 -28.86 -9.30
C ASP A 61 -12.19 -27.74 -10.31
N PHE A 62 -12.38 -26.49 -9.85
CA PHE A 62 -12.66 -25.38 -10.75
C PHE A 62 -12.05 -24.07 -10.29
N PHE A 63 -11.73 -23.20 -11.25
CA PHE A 63 -11.28 -21.83 -11.04
C PHE A 63 -12.34 -20.84 -11.50
N VAL A 64 -12.53 -19.77 -10.73
CA VAL A 64 -13.33 -18.61 -11.15
C VAL A 64 -12.56 -17.84 -12.22
N THR A 65 -13.11 -17.74 -13.45
CA THR A 65 -12.41 -17.17 -14.60
C THR A 65 -12.83 -15.73 -14.94
N ASP A 66 -14.07 -15.34 -14.67
CA ASP A 66 -14.65 -14.03 -15.07
C ASP A 66 -14.53 -12.99 -13.95
N TRP A 67 -13.42 -13.02 -13.24
CA TRP A 67 -13.17 -12.13 -12.11
C TRP A 67 -12.71 -10.73 -12.59
N SER A 68 -13.12 -9.70 -11.84
CA SER A 68 -12.60 -8.32 -11.97
C SER A 68 -11.48 -8.03 -10.96
N VAL A 69 -11.55 -8.64 -9.76
CA VAL A 69 -10.51 -8.60 -8.72
C VAL A 69 -10.35 -10.01 -8.17
N ARG A 70 -9.11 -10.47 -7.96
CA ARG A 70 -8.84 -11.82 -7.45
C ARG A 70 -7.82 -11.78 -6.33
N VAL A 71 -8.10 -12.51 -5.23
CA VAL A 71 -7.24 -12.59 -4.03
C VAL A 71 -6.84 -14.02 -3.77
N PHE A 72 -5.57 -14.24 -3.53
CA PHE A 72 -5.01 -15.55 -3.17
C PHE A 72 -3.78 -15.42 -2.26
N GLU A 73 -3.38 -16.50 -1.60
CA GLU A 73 -2.11 -16.54 -0.87
C GLU A 73 -0.94 -16.52 -1.85
N SER A 74 0.10 -15.75 -1.51
CA SER A 74 1.32 -15.73 -2.31
C SER A 74 1.96 -17.12 -2.38
N LYS A 75 2.41 -17.54 -3.57
CA LYS A 75 3.24 -18.77 -3.72
C LYS A 75 4.65 -18.60 -3.17
N GLU A 76 5.13 -17.37 -3.07
CA GLU A 76 6.41 -17.01 -2.50
C GLU A 76 6.21 -16.06 -1.32
N PRO A 77 5.62 -16.55 -0.20
CA PRO A 77 5.23 -15.68 0.89
C PRO A 77 6.45 -15.20 1.69
N ALA A 78 6.45 -13.92 2.05
CA ALA A 78 7.44 -13.36 2.97
C ALA A 78 7.28 -13.90 4.39
N VAL A 79 6.05 -14.20 4.80
CA VAL A 79 5.65 -14.72 6.12
C VAL A 79 4.77 -15.95 5.97
N SER A 80 4.68 -16.80 6.99
CA SER A 80 3.86 -18.01 6.95
C SER A 80 3.30 -18.34 8.33
N THR A 81 2.10 -18.94 8.36
CA THR A 81 1.48 -19.45 9.60
C THR A 81 2.13 -20.74 10.11
N SER A 82 2.94 -21.42 9.27
CA SER A 82 3.62 -22.68 9.55
C SER A 82 5.12 -22.50 9.76
N THR A 83 5.52 -21.55 10.58
CA THR A 83 6.94 -21.29 10.85
C THR A 83 7.42 -22.06 12.08
N PRO A 84 8.59 -22.75 12.00
CA PRO A 84 9.18 -23.37 13.17
C PRO A 84 9.68 -22.32 14.16
N ASN A 85 9.75 -22.71 15.44
CA ASN A 85 10.42 -21.89 16.43
C ASN A 85 11.88 -21.67 16.03
N THR A 86 12.34 -20.42 16.19
CA THR A 86 13.73 -20.05 15.94
C THR A 86 14.43 -19.79 17.26
N TYR A 87 15.73 -20.15 17.29
CA TYR A 87 16.57 -19.83 18.43
C TYR A 87 16.74 -18.31 18.54
N SER A 88 16.57 -17.78 19.75
CA SER A 88 16.76 -16.36 20.04
C SER A 88 17.42 -16.21 21.41
N ASP A 89 18.60 -15.63 21.43
CA ASP A 89 19.34 -15.27 22.63
C ASP A 89 20.09 -13.97 22.41
N ARG A 90 20.29 -13.20 23.48
CA ARG A 90 21.00 -11.91 23.38
C ARG A 90 22.42 -12.09 22.89
N PRO A 91 22.93 -11.26 21.96
CA PRO A 91 22.25 -10.14 21.26
C PRO A 91 21.49 -10.57 20.00
N LEU A 92 21.33 -11.86 19.70
CA LEU A 92 20.77 -12.40 18.47
C LEU A 92 19.26 -12.64 18.63
N TYR A 93 18.45 -11.61 18.31
CA TYR A 93 17.00 -11.75 18.36
C TYR A 93 16.46 -12.26 17.05
N SER A 94 15.76 -13.37 17.07
CA SER A 94 14.97 -13.86 15.94
C SER A 94 13.65 -14.45 16.42
N GLU A 95 12.65 -14.35 15.58
CA GLU A 95 11.34 -14.95 15.76
C GLU A 95 10.85 -15.55 14.44
N PRO A 96 9.90 -16.51 14.47
CA PRO A 96 9.27 -16.96 13.25
C PRO A 96 8.67 -15.78 12.48
N ALA A 97 8.92 -15.70 11.17
CA ALA A 97 8.25 -14.74 10.31
C ALA A 97 6.77 -15.15 10.13
N TYR A 98 5.99 -15.02 11.23
CA TYR A 98 4.61 -15.47 11.30
C TYR A 98 3.65 -14.46 10.68
N GLY A 99 2.72 -14.95 9.84
CA GLY A 99 1.67 -14.14 9.26
C GLY A 99 1.09 -14.73 7.99
N TYR A 100 0.31 -13.91 7.30
CA TYR A 100 -0.33 -14.18 6.02
C TYR A 100 0.22 -13.25 4.96
N HIS A 101 0.45 -13.74 3.76
CA HIS A 101 0.84 -12.92 2.61
C HIS A 101 -0.18 -13.14 1.48
N TYR A 102 -1.05 -12.16 1.26
CA TYR A 102 -2.05 -12.17 0.20
C TYR A 102 -1.65 -11.25 -0.94
N VAL A 103 -2.02 -11.67 -2.15
CA VAL A 103 -1.91 -10.90 -3.38
C VAL A 103 -3.33 -10.56 -3.85
N VAL A 104 -3.60 -9.29 -4.10
CA VAL A 104 -4.84 -8.78 -4.67
C VAL A 104 -4.55 -8.31 -6.10
N VAL A 105 -4.94 -9.10 -7.09
CA VAL A 105 -4.81 -8.71 -8.51
C VAL A 105 -5.88 -7.69 -8.82
N ALA A 106 -5.46 -6.51 -9.28
CA ALA A 106 -6.29 -5.32 -9.36
C ALA A 106 -7.11 -5.19 -10.67
N SER A 107 -6.79 -5.96 -11.69
CA SER A 107 -7.49 -5.98 -12.98
C SER A 107 -7.24 -7.30 -13.69
N PRO A 108 -8.18 -7.83 -14.48
CA PRO A 108 -7.92 -8.97 -15.35
C PRO A 108 -7.02 -8.63 -16.53
N ASN A 109 -6.93 -7.36 -16.93
CA ASN A 109 -6.14 -6.94 -18.08
C ASN A 109 -4.68 -6.72 -17.69
N HIS A 110 -3.77 -7.46 -18.33
CA HIS A 110 -2.33 -7.38 -18.08
C HIS A 110 -1.72 -5.99 -18.32
N LYS A 111 -2.30 -5.22 -19.24
CA LYS A 111 -1.79 -3.88 -19.61
C LYS A 111 -2.26 -2.78 -18.69
N ASP A 112 -3.26 -3.05 -17.85
CA ASP A 112 -3.76 -2.07 -16.92
C ASP A 112 -2.73 -1.78 -15.81
N SER A 113 -2.59 -0.52 -15.50
CA SER A 113 -1.82 -0.06 -14.33
C SER A 113 -2.76 0.54 -13.29
N LEU A 114 -2.30 0.62 -12.05
CA LEU A 114 -3.04 1.32 -11.00
C LEU A 114 -3.24 2.82 -11.29
N ALA A 115 -2.45 3.39 -12.20
CA ALA A 115 -2.61 4.74 -12.71
C ALA A 115 -3.68 4.85 -13.83
N THR A 116 -4.13 3.74 -14.43
CA THR A 116 -5.02 3.75 -15.60
C THR A 116 -6.35 3.01 -15.42
N ILE A 117 -6.48 2.11 -14.44
CA ILE A 117 -7.77 1.46 -14.13
C ILE A 117 -8.83 2.51 -13.76
N SER A 118 -10.10 2.21 -14.01
CA SER A 118 -11.20 3.13 -13.70
C SER A 118 -11.34 3.40 -12.20
N VAL A 119 -12.01 4.49 -11.84
CA VAL A 119 -12.36 4.80 -10.44
C VAL A 119 -13.22 3.69 -9.83
N GLU A 120 -14.14 3.13 -10.61
CA GLU A 120 -14.98 2.00 -10.20
C GLU A 120 -14.11 0.76 -9.91
N GLN A 121 -13.15 0.45 -10.79
CA GLN A 121 -12.24 -0.67 -10.57
C GLN A 121 -11.37 -0.46 -9.32
N TRP A 122 -10.88 0.76 -9.06
CA TRP A 122 -10.22 1.10 -7.81
C TRP A 122 -11.13 0.88 -6.59
N SER A 123 -12.41 1.30 -6.67
CA SER A 123 -13.38 1.07 -5.60
C SER A 123 -13.57 -0.42 -5.33
N ASN A 124 -13.70 -1.25 -6.36
CA ASN A 124 -13.79 -2.71 -6.26
C ASN A 124 -12.55 -3.32 -5.58
N VAL A 125 -11.36 -2.86 -5.96
CA VAL A 125 -10.10 -3.29 -5.35
C VAL A 125 -10.06 -2.93 -3.86
N LEU A 126 -10.40 -1.68 -3.51
CA LEU A 126 -10.35 -1.21 -2.11
C LEU A 126 -11.41 -1.87 -1.22
N VAL A 127 -12.59 -2.18 -1.76
CA VAL A 127 -13.62 -2.98 -1.05
C VAL A 127 -13.06 -4.37 -0.71
N VAL A 128 -12.39 -5.01 -1.66
CA VAL A 128 -11.77 -6.33 -1.45
C VAL A 128 -10.62 -6.25 -0.46
N VAL A 129 -9.76 -5.22 -0.56
CA VAL A 129 -8.67 -4.97 0.40
C VAL A 129 -9.22 -4.75 1.80
N GLN A 130 -10.29 -3.94 1.94
CA GLN A 130 -10.94 -3.69 3.23
C GLN A 130 -11.55 -4.98 3.83
N ASP A 131 -12.19 -5.80 3.01
CA ASP A 131 -12.75 -7.09 3.43
C ASP A 131 -11.65 -8.04 3.96
N ARG A 132 -10.56 -8.18 3.22
CA ARG A 132 -9.43 -9.01 3.64
C ARG A 132 -8.70 -8.45 4.86
N LEU A 133 -8.59 -7.14 4.97
CA LEU A 133 -8.02 -6.48 6.14
C LEU A 133 -8.83 -6.80 7.41
N ARG A 134 -10.17 -6.69 7.33
CA ARG A 134 -11.07 -7.06 8.44
C ARG A 134 -10.89 -8.51 8.85
N TRP A 135 -10.86 -9.42 7.88
CA TRP A 135 -10.64 -10.83 8.13
C TRP A 135 -9.29 -11.10 8.79
N LEU A 136 -8.21 -10.52 8.27
CA LEU A 136 -6.86 -10.67 8.83
C LEU A 136 -6.79 -10.23 10.29
N TYR A 137 -7.43 -9.14 10.67
CA TYR A 137 -7.45 -8.68 12.06
C TYR A 137 -8.26 -9.59 13.00
N THR A 138 -9.10 -10.50 12.49
CA THR A 138 -9.72 -11.54 13.32
C THR A 138 -8.77 -12.71 13.61
N GLN A 139 -7.69 -12.85 12.85
CA GLN A 139 -6.80 -13.99 12.97
C GLN A 139 -5.92 -13.89 14.23
N LYS A 140 -5.73 -15.04 14.91
CA LYS A 140 -4.83 -15.12 16.06
C LYS A 140 -3.39 -14.82 15.64
N GLY A 141 -2.68 -14.01 16.42
CA GLY A 141 -1.28 -13.67 16.15
C GLY A 141 -1.09 -12.56 15.10
N VAL A 142 -2.12 -11.99 14.51
CA VAL A 142 -2.02 -10.81 13.65
C VAL A 142 -2.17 -9.55 14.50
N THR A 143 -1.14 -8.72 14.50
CA THR A 143 -1.12 -7.41 15.17
C THR A 143 -1.21 -6.26 14.17
N TYR A 144 -0.60 -6.41 13.00
CA TYR A 144 -0.56 -5.40 11.95
C TYR A 144 -0.68 -6.02 10.57
N VAL A 145 -1.24 -5.28 9.62
CA VAL A 145 -1.31 -5.65 8.20
C VAL A 145 -0.71 -4.53 7.37
N SER A 146 0.44 -4.80 6.73
CA SER A 146 1.03 -3.92 5.75
C SER A 146 0.35 -4.12 4.40
N ILE A 147 -0.13 -3.03 3.80
CA ILE A 147 -0.73 -3.00 2.47
C ILE A 147 0.16 -2.14 1.59
N PHE A 148 0.69 -2.70 0.51
CA PHE A 148 1.60 -1.98 -0.34
C PHE A 148 1.54 -2.41 -1.81
N VAL A 149 2.02 -1.53 -2.68
CA VAL A 149 2.15 -1.73 -4.12
C VAL A 149 3.60 -1.56 -4.53
N ASN A 150 4.04 -2.40 -5.45
CA ASN A 150 5.28 -2.24 -6.19
C ASN A 150 4.94 -2.11 -7.67
N HIS A 151 5.07 -0.91 -8.24
CA HIS A 151 4.72 -0.63 -9.64
C HIS A 151 5.97 -0.26 -10.45
N GLY A 152 6.13 -0.91 -11.61
CA GLY A 152 7.24 -0.65 -12.52
C GLY A 152 8.51 -1.43 -12.18
N LYS A 153 9.49 -1.39 -13.08
CA LYS A 153 10.70 -2.26 -13.04
C LYS A 153 11.60 -2.02 -11.83
N GLU A 154 11.70 -0.75 -11.41
CA GLU A 154 12.62 -0.35 -10.34
C GLU A 154 12.00 -0.50 -8.93
N SER A 155 10.70 -0.83 -8.85
CA SER A 155 9.97 -0.91 -7.58
C SER A 155 10.23 -2.19 -6.76
N GLY A 156 10.98 -3.13 -7.30
CA GLY A 156 11.20 -4.44 -6.68
C GLY A 156 10.09 -5.47 -6.96
N THR A 157 9.16 -5.19 -7.88
CA THR A 157 8.17 -6.19 -8.30
C THR A 157 8.78 -7.26 -9.19
N ASN A 158 8.38 -8.52 -8.97
CA ASN A 158 8.73 -9.64 -9.84
C ASN A 158 7.69 -9.86 -10.95
N ILE A 159 6.48 -9.32 -10.81
CA ILE A 159 5.36 -9.49 -11.74
C ILE A 159 4.78 -8.11 -12.06
N GLN A 160 4.79 -7.75 -13.36
CA GLN A 160 4.34 -6.42 -13.82
C GLN A 160 2.81 -6.26 -13.82
N HIS A 161 2.05 -7.34 -13.81
CA HIS A 161 0.59 -7.30 -13.70
C HIS A 161 0.17 -6.59 -12.42
N SER A 162 -0.69 -5.59 -12.51
CA SER A 162 -1.07 -4.72 -11.37
C SER A 162 -1.67 -5.48 -10.22
N HIS A 163 -1.03 -5.40 -9.07
CA HIS A 163 -1.47 -6.07 -7.85
C HIS A 163 -1.08 -5.30 -6.58
N ILE A 164 -1.79 -5.58 -5.52
CA ILE A 164 -1.53 -5.09 -4.16
C ILE A 164 -1.08 -6.26 -3.30
N ASN A 165 -0.07 -6.07 -2.48
CA ASN A 165 0.36 -7.03 -1.48
C ASN A 165 -0.24 -6.67 -0.12
N MET A 166 -0.68 -7.69 0.62
CA MET A 166 -1.13 -7.59 2.00
C MET A 166 -0.33 -8.58 2.84
N VAL A 167 0.51 -8.08 3.73
CA VAL A 167 1.37 -8.91 4.59
C VAL A 167 1.04 -8.63 6.04
N SER A 168 0.60 -9.66 6.78
CA SER A 168 0.34 -9.51 8.20
C SER A 168 1.54 -9.89 9.06
N PHE A 169 1.65 -9.25 10.23
CA PHE A 169 2.72 -9.45 11.19
C PHE A 169 2.18 -9.65 12.60
N SER A 170 2.92 -10.37 13.43
CA SER A 170 2.67 -10.54 14.88
C SER A 170 3.09 -9.33 15.69
N THR A 171 3.95 -8.47 15.15
CA THR A 171 4.48 -7.24 15.76
C THR A 171 4.26 -6.05 14.83
N LEU A 172 4.41 -4.83 15.33
CA LEU A 172 4.38 -3.65 14.49
C LEU A 172 5.65 -3.55 13.65
N PRO A 173 5.54 -3.19 12.35
CA PRO A 173 6.71 -2.79 11.57
C PRO A 173 7.38 -1.55 12.21
N PRO A 174 8.72 -1.46 12.22
CA PRO A 174 9.44 -0.40 12.92
C PRO A 174 9.02 1.03 12.57
N ILE A 175 8.77 1.32 11.29
CA ILE A 175 8.32 2.65 10.84
C ILE A 175 6.95 2.98 11.44
N ILE A 176 6.02 2.04 11.40
CA ILE A 176 4.66 2.23 11.95
C ILE A 176 4.71 2.38 13.49
N GLU A 177 5.59 1.65 14.16
CA GLU A 177 5.78 1.79 15.60
C GLU A 177 6.33 3.19 15.95
N ALA A 178 7.35 3.65 15.24
CA ALA A 178 7.94 4.98 15.44
C ALA A 178 6.92 6.11 15.16
N GLU A 179 6.13 5.97 14.10
CA GLU A 179 5.07 6.92 13.77
C GLU A 179 3.96 6.95 14.84
N ALA A 180 3.52 5.78 15.31
CA ALA A 180 2.52 5.68 16.37
C ALA A 180 3.02 6.27 17.69
N GLU A 181 4.29 6.07 18.02
CA GLU A 181 4.94 6.67 19.20
C GLU A 181 5.05 8.19 19.09
N ALA A 182 5.49 8.70 17.93
CA ALA A 182 5.57 10.14 17.69
C ALA A 182 4.18 10.79 17.76
N SER A 183 3.16 10.16 17.14
CA SER A 183 1.78 10.63 17.17
C SER A 183 1.22 10.67 18.59
N HIS A 184 1.47 9.62 19.38
CA HIS A 184 1.03 9.55 20.77
C HIS A 184 1.71 10.62 21.65
N ARG A 185 3.02 10.81 21.48
CA ARG A 185 3.78 11.84 22.20
C ARG A 185 3.24 13.24 21.89
N ILE A 186 3.09 13.61 20.62
CA ILE A 186 2.60 14.93 20.21
C ILE A 186 1.17 15.15 20.69
N LEU A 187 0.30 14.13 20.61
CA LEU A 187 -1.07 14.22 21.11
C LEU A 187 -1.10 14.50 22.61
N ASN A 188 -0.25 13.85 23.41
CA ASN A 188 -0.18 14.05 24.87
C ASN A 188 0.41 15.42 25.22
N GLU A 189 1.43 15.89 24.51
CA GLU A 189 2.11 17.16 24.78
C GLU A 189 1.30 18.38 24.31
N LYS A 190 0.62 18.26 23.16
CA LYS A 190 -0.02 19.38 22.47
C LYS A 190 -1.54 19.26 22.34
N GLY A 191 -2.13 18.12 22.69
CA GLY A 191 -3.57 17.88 22.58
C GLY A 191 -4.09 17.72 21.17
N VAL A 192 -3.21 17.56 20.17
CA VAL A 192 -3.58 17.50 18.74
C VAL A 192 -2.88 16.39 18.00
N CYS A 193 -3.57 15.80 17.04
CA CYS A 193 -2.98 14.81 16.13
C CYS A 193 -1.99 15.49 15.15
N PRO A 194 -0.74 15.01 15.04
CA PRO A 194 0.26 15.62 14.16
C PRO A 194 -0.14 15.59 12.69
N MET A 195 -0.78 14.54 12.21
CA MET A 195 -1.27 14.46 10.83
C MET A 195 -2.42 15.44 10.57
N CYS A 196 -3.30 15.67 11.56
CA CYS A 196 -4.32 16.73 11.42
C CYS A 196 -3.68 18.11 11.31
N GLN A 197 -2.64 18.39 12.11
CA GLN A 197 -1.90 19.66 11.99
C GLN A 197 -1.20 19.80 10.63
N ALA A 198 -0.50 18.75 10.17
CA ALA A 198 0.14 18.75 8.86
C ALA A 198 -0.88 18.99 7.74
N LYS A 199 -1.97 18.24 7.74
CA LYS A 199 -3.06 18.40 6.78
C LYS A 199 -3.63 19.82 6.77
N ASP A 200 -3.84 20.43 7.94
CA ASP A 200 -4.42 21.80 8.04
C ASP A 200 -3.45 22.86 7.49
N VAL A 201 -2.15 22.64 7.61
CA VAL A 201 -1.12 23.50 6.97
C VAL A 201 -1.08 23.28 5.44
N GLU A 202 -1.31 22.06 4.98
CA GLU A 202 -1.21 21.73 3.56
C GLU A 202 -2.49 22.08 2.77
N ILE A 203 -3.65 22.16 3.42
CA ILE A 203 -4.89 22.64 2.77
C ILE A 203 -4.71 24.09 2.31
N ALA A 204 -4.87 24.33 1.00
CA ALA A 204 -4.60 25.59 0.32
C ALA A 204 -3.13 26.07 0.45
N GLY A 205 -2.22 25.22 0.92
CA GLY A 205 -0.79 25.49 0.99
C GLY A 205 -0.07 25.23 -0.34
N PRO A 206 1.20 25.66 -0.44
CA PRO A 206 1.97 25.53 -1.69
C PRO A 206 2.35 24.09 -2.05
N ARG A 207 2.18 23.13 -1.15
CA ARG A 207 2.47 21.71 -1.37
C ARG A 207 1.22 20.87 -1.62
N GLN A 208 0.03 21.50 -1.66
CA GLN A 208 -1.19 20.79 -2.04
C GLN A 208 -1.18 20.43 -3.52
N ILE A 209 -1.43 19.16 -3.82
CA ILE A 209 -1.57 18.65 -5.20
C ILE A 209 -3.03 18.69 -5.62
N LEU A 210 -3.89 18.03 -4.86
CA LEU A 210 -5.30 17.82 -5.17
C LEU A 210 -6.11 17.63 -3.88
N GLN A 211 -7.39 17.92 -3.93
CA GLN A 211 -8.33 17.54 -2.87
C GLN A 211 -9.67 17.10 -3.45
N THR A 212 -10.34 16.19 -2.77
CA THR A 212 -11.71 15.77 -3.00
C THR A 212 -12.59 16.19 -1.80
N GLU A 213 -13.83 15.70 -1.72
CA GLU A 213 -14.70 15.98 -0.57
C GLU A 213 -14.06 15.54 0.76
N GLY A 214 -13.57 14.30 0.83
CA GLY A 214 -13.05 13.68 2.06
C GLY A 214 -11.54 13.56 2.16
N PHE A 215 -10.78 13.79 1.10
CA PHE A 215 -9.34 13.55 1.07
C PHE A 215 -8.54 14.74 0.54
N ILE A 216 -7.26 14.77 0.91
CA ILE A 216 -6.25 15.68 0.38
C ILE A 216 -5.01 14.90 -0.03
N ALA A 217 -4.40 15.29 -1.16
CA ALA A 217 -3.07 14.85 -1.59
C ALA A 217 -2.11 16.05 -1.56
N PHE A 218 -0.92 15.84 -0.98
CA PHE A 218 0.11 16.88 -0.85
C PHE A 218 1.51 16.27 -0.83
N CYS A 219 2.52 17.04 -1.25
CA CYS A 219 3.91 16.67 -1.04
C CYS A 219 4.31 16.95 0.41
N PRO A 220 4.91 15.99 1.15
CA PRO A 220 5.31 16.22 2.54
C PRO A 220 6.45 17.26 2.61
N TRP A 221 6.59 17.91 3.76
CA TRP A 221 7.63 18.92 4.01
C TRP A 221 9.06 18.40 3.81
N ALA A 222 9.31 17.15 4.19
CA ALA A 222 10.61 16.50 4.11
C ALA A 222 10.50 15.16 3.36
N PRO A 223 10.33 15.19 2.01
CA PRO A 223 10.17 13.99 1.21
C PRO A 223 11.47 13.20 1.10
N SER A 224 11.38 11.88 1.07
CA SER A 224 12.50 10.95 0.85
C SER A 224 12.81 10.75 -0.63
N TYR A 225 11.85 11.03 -1.52
CA TYR A 225 12.00 10.94 -2.98
C TYR A 225 11.48 12.19 -3.69
N PRO A 226 12.06 12.56 -4.85
CA PRO A 226 11.45 13.54 -5.74
C PRO A 226 10.02 13.14 -6.11
N PHE A 227 9.09 14.09 -6.07
CA PHE A 227 7.66 13.87 -6.34
C PHE A 227 6.93 12.95 -5.35
N GLU A 228 7.50 12.64 -4.20
CA GLU A 228 6.79 11.94 -3.12
C GLU A 228 5.54 12.72 -2.71
N PHE A 229 4.43 12.00 -2.52
CA PHE A 229 3.21 12.61 -2.04
C PHE A 229 2.42 11.68 -1.12
N TRP A 230 1.62 12.29 -0.27
CA TRP A 230 0.76 11.61 0.68
C TRP A 230 -0.70 11.91 0.38
N ILE A 231 -1.58 10.94 0.66
CA ILE A 231 -3.04 11.09 0.59
C ILE A 231 -3.58 10.78 1.97
N CYS A 232 -4.29 11.71 2.58
CA CYS A 232 -4.91 11.48 3.88
C CYS A 232 -6.38 11.94 3.94
N PRO A 233 -7.21 11.32 4.80
CA PRO A 233 -8.54 11.82 5.09
C PRO A 233 -8.48 13.22 5.68
N LYS A 234 -9.39 14.10 5.24
CA LYS A 234 -9.54 15.44 5.84
C LYS A 234 -10.10 15.37 7.26
N LYS A 235 -11.02 14.43 7.50
CA LYS A 235 -11.54 14.13 8.84
C LYS A 235 -10.61 13.18 9.55
N HIS A 236 -10.31 13.45 10.82
CA HIS A 236 -9.52 12.54 11.63
C HIS A 236 -10.09 11.12 11.61
N ASN A 237 -9.32 10.17 11.13
CA ASN A 237 -9.71 8.78 11.03
C ASN A 237 -8.50 7.88 11.30
N THR A 238 -8.67 6.88 12.16
CA THR A 238 -7.61 5.93 12.53
C THR A 238 -7.79 4.55 11.89
N SER A 239 -8.92 4.29 11.22
CA SER A 239 -9.26 2.94 10.76
C SER A 239 -9.77 2.91 9.32
N PHE A 240 -8.88 2.51 8.40
CA PHE A 240 -9.26 2.21 7.01
C PHE A 240 -10.29 1.06 6.93
N SER A 241 -10.24 0.10 7.87
CA SER A 241 -11.19 -1.02 7.88
C SER A 241 -12.66 -0.60 8.10
N LYS A 242 -12.89 0.63 8.61
CA LYS A 242 -14.22 1.15 8.97
C LYS A 242 -14.74 2.25 8.04
N ILE A 243 -13.95 2.68 7.03
CA ILE A 243 -14.44 3.70 6.10
C ILE A 243 -15.66 3.19 5.32
N THR A 244 -16.54 4.12 4.99
CA THR A 244 -17.80 3.88 4.27
C THR A 244 -17.55 3.67 2.77
N GLN A 245 -18.56 3.14 2.06
CA GLN A 245 -18.48 3.04 0.59
C GLN A 245 -18.31 4.42 -0.08
N LYS A 246 -18.91 5.47 0.47
CA LYS A 246 -18.72 6.85 -0.02
C LYS A 246 -17.25 7.26 0.10
N GLU A 247 -16.62 7.00 1.22
CA GLU A 247 -15.20 7.29 1.45
C GLU A 247 -14.28 6.41 0.58
N ILE A 248 -14.66 5.14 0.33
CA ILE A 248 -13.94 4.25 -0.61
C ILE A 248 -13.99 4.84 -2.03
N ASN A 249 -15.14 5.27 -2.49
CA ASN A 249 -15.29 5.88 -3.82
C ASN A 249 -14.45 7.17 -3.93
N ASP A 250 -14.43 7.98 -2.89
CA ASP A 250 -13.69 9.24 -2.88
C ASP A 250 -12.16 9.02 -2.82
N VAL A 251 -11.67 8.08 -2.00
CA VAL A 251 -10.25 7.73 -2.01
C VAL A 251 -9.83 7.05 -3.32
N SER A 252 -10.73 6.30 -3.97
CA SER A 252 -10.50 5.73 -5.30
C SER A 252 -10.32 6.81 -6.36
N LEU A 253 -11.14 7.85 -6.30
CA LEU A 253 -11.07 9.00 -7.22
C LEU A 253 -9.73 9.75 -7.06
N ILE A 254 -9.34 10.09 -5.82
CA ILE A 254 -8.09 10.83 -5.59
C ILE A 254 -6.86 9.98 -5.90
N LEU A 255 -6.86 8.67 -5.59
CA LEU A 255 -5.80 7.73 -5.98
C LEU A 255 -5.66 7.67 -7.50
N ARG A 256 -6.77 7.48 -8.23
CA ARG A 256 -6.74 7.40 -9.68
C ARG A 256 -6.24 8.70 -10.32
N ALA A 257 -6.71 9.85 -9.84
CA ALA A 257 -6.32 11.15 -10.36
C ALA A 257 -4.82 11.45 -10.06
N THR A 258 -4.35 11.15 -8.86
CA THR A 258 -2.95 11.43 -8.47
C THR A 258 -1.96 10.49 -9.11
N LEU A 259 -2.24 9.19 -9.18
CA LEU A 259 -1.37 8.23 -9.87
C LEU A 259 -1.36 8.47 -11.39
N GLY A 260 -2.51 8.80 -11.98
CA GLY A 260 -2.60 9.19 -13.39
C GLY A 260 -1.81 10.46 -13.70
N GLY A 261 -1.91 11.48 -12.83
CA GLY A 261 -1.12 12.70 -12.94
C GLY A 261 0.37 12.45 -12.78
N LEU A 262 0.77 11.61 -11.81
CA LEU A 262 2.18 11.22 -11.60
C LEU A 262 2.78 10.58 -12.87
N THR A 263 2.09 9.62 -13.49
CA THR A 263 2.60 8.93 -14.69
C THR A 263 2.63 9.82 -15.93
N LYS A 264 1.85 10.90 -15.95
CA LYS A 264 1.92 11.92 -17.02
C LYS A 264 3.04 12.92 -16.81
N GLU A 265 3.28 13.31 -15.55
CA GLU A 265 4.35 14.26 -15.21
C GLU A 265 5.73 13.59 -15.27
N VAL A 266 5.84 12.39 -14.71
CA VAL A 266 7.09 11.63 -14.67
C VAL A 266 6.93 10.40 -15.55
N LYS A 267 7.48 10.47 -16.76
CA LYS A 267 7.37 9.37 -17.75
C LYS A 267 8.01 8.08 -17.24
N ASP A 268 7.37 6.95 -17.53
CA ASP A 268 7.84 5.60 -17.18
C ASP A 268 8.20 5.44 -15.70
N VAL A 269 7.60 6.23 -14.80
CA VAL A 269 7.90 6.21 -13.38
C VAL A 269 7.54 4.86 -12.75
N SER A 270 8.51 4.26 -12.08
CA SER A 270 8.26 3.21 -11.10
C SER A 270 7.96 3.85 -9.75
N PHE A 271 7.06 3.26 -8.97
CA PHE A 271 6.75 3.77 -7.63
C PHE A 271 6.41 2.64 -6.66
N ASN A 272 6.62 2.90 -5.39
CA ASN A 272 6.01 2.15 -4.31
C ASN A 272 4.87 2.98 -3.71
N LEU A 273 3.86 2.28 -3.18
CA LEU A 273 2.77 2.89 -2.45
C LEU A 273 2.55 2.08 -1.18
N ALA A 274 2.41 2.73 -0.04
CA ALA A 274 2.17 2.09 1.24
C ALA A 274 1.00 2.72 1.99
N PHE A 275 0.17 1.88 2.61
CA PHE A 275 -0.87 2.32 3.54
C PHE A 275 -0.28 2.32 4.94
N HIS A 276 -0.22 3.47 5.56
CA HIS A 276 0.12 3.66 6.97
C HIS A 276 -1.17 3.61 7.78
N LEU A 277 -1.42 2.47 8.40
CA LEU A 277 -2.64 2.17 9.13
C LEU A 277 -2.40 2.22 10.63
N SER A 278 -3.42 2.60 11.38
CA SER A 278 -3.37 2.50 12.83
C SER A 278 -3.41 1.04 13.29
N PRO A 279 -2.63 0.66 14.32
CA PRO A 279 -2.73 -0.67 14.93
C PRO A 279 -4.11 -0.85 15.59
N GLU A 280 -4.94 -1.76 15.09
CA GLU A 280 -6.33 -1.91 15.59
C GLU A 280 -6.41 -2.53 16.99
N LYS A 281 -5.43 -3.33 17.40
CA LYS A 281 -5.45 -4.08 18.68
C LYS A 281 -4.78 -3.34 19.85
N LYS A 282 -4.16 -2.19 19.63
CA LYS A 282 -3.49 -1.40 20.69
C LYS A 282 -4.09 0.00 20.76
N ASN A 283 -5.01 0.20 21.68
CA ASN A 283 -5.82 1.42 21.81
C ASN A 283 -5.06 2.71 22.19
N SER A 284 -3.79 2.65 22.56
CA SER A 284 -3.09 3.80 23.15
C SER A 284 -2.22 4.59 22.16
N LYS A 285 -1.84 3.99 21.03
CA LYS A 285 -0.92 4.61 20.05
C LYS A 285 -1.54 4.51 18.67
N GLN A 286 -2.45 5.43 18.37
CA GLN A 286 -3.14 5.48 17.08
C GLN A 286 -2.52 6.52 16.18
N ILE A 287 -2.47 6.22 14.88
CA ILE A 287 -2.10 7.15 13.84
C ILE A 287 -3.33 7.53 13.01
N HIS A 288 -3.37 8.72 12.48
CA HIS A 288 -4.31 9.11 11.45
C HIS A 288 -3.86 8.42 10.16
N TRP A 289 -4.63 7.44 9.68
CA TRP A 289 -4.21 6.64 8.54
C TRP A 289 -4.02 7.50 7.28
N HIS A 290 -3.06 7.14 6.47
CA HIS A 290 -2.75 7.81 5.22
C HIS A 290 -2.08 6.85 4.25
N ILE A 291 -1.92 7.28 3.01
CA ILE A 291 -1.24 6.56 1.95
C ILE A 291 -0.04 7.39 1.54
N GLU A 292 1.11 6.77 1.47
CA GLU A 292 2.34 7.38 0.97
C GLU A 292 2.70 6.79 -0.39
N VAL A 293 3.10 7.63 -1.33
CA VAL A 293 3.53 7.24 -2.68
C VAL A 293 4.95 7.73 -2.89
N TYR A 294 5.83 6.79 -3.21
CA TYR A 294 7.27 6.98 -3.38
C TYR A 294 7.67 6.75 -4.83
N PRO A 295 7.72 7.80 -5.67
CA PRO A 295 8.19 7.68 -7.05
C PRO A 295 9.69 7.41 -7.07
N ILE A 296 10.12 6.42 -7.83
CA ILE A 296 11.53 6.02 -7.91
C ILE A 296 12.14 6.71 -9.12
N THR A 297 12.69 7.89 -8.87
CA THR A 297 13.36 8.72 -9.90
C THR A 297 14.90 8.60 -9.85
N GLY A 298 15.41 7.84 -8.90
CA GLY A 298 16.84 7.59 -8.70
C GLY A 298 17.07 6.58 -7.58
N HIS A 299 18.32 6.26 -7.32
CA HIS A 299 18.72 5.33 -6.25
C HIS A 299 19.29 6.10 -5.05
N TRP A 300 18.98 5.64 -3.87
CA TRP A 300 19.60 6.13 -2.65
C TRP A 300 21.10 5.85 -2.63
N SER A 301 21.86 6.85 -2.26
CA SER A 301 23.31 6.79 -2.09
C SER A 301 23.72 6.41 -0.65
N GLY A 302 24.97 6.62 -0.32
CA GLY A 302 25.49 6.37 1.02
C GLY A 302 24.91 7.28 2.09
N LEU A 303 24.49 8.49 1.74
CA LEU A 303 23.92 9.46 2.68
C LEU A 303 22.55 8.98 3.18
N GLU A 304 21.66 8.64 2.26
CA GLU A 304 20.32 8.16 2.60
C GLU A 304 20.37 6.81 3.32
N ARG A 305 21.17 5.87 2.80
CA ARG A 305 21.25 4.50 3.37
C ARG A 305 21.95 4.46 4.71
N GLY A 306 23.02 5.24 4.88
CA GLY A 306 23.86 5.18 6.08
C GLY A 306 23.40 6.08 7.22
N TYR A 307 22.72 7.20 6.88
CA TYR A 307 22.42 8.25 7.86
C TYR A 307 20.94 8.66 7.90
N GLY A 308 20.10 8.19 6.97
CA GLY A 308 18.69 8.55 6.94
C GLY A 308 18.43 10.03 6.60
N VAL A 309 19.39 10.69 5.91
CA VAL A 309 19.26 12.07 5.43
C VAL A 309 19.08 12.02 3.92
N PHE A 310 17.94 12.48 3.45
CA PHE A 310 17.54 12.35 2.06
C PHE A 310 17.91 13.59 1.24
N LEU A 311 18.64 13.38 0.14
CA LEU A 311 18.95 14.43 -0.83
C LEU A 311 17.87 14.44 -1.92
N ASN A 312 17.10 15.51 -1.97
CA ASN A 312 16.03 15.67 -2.95
C ASN A 312 16.40 16.72 -4.00
N THR A 313 16.17 16.41 -5.27
CA THR A 313 16.53 17.26 -6.41
C THR A 313 15.45 18.28 -6.79
N ILE A 314 14.25 18.16 -6.21
CA ILE A 314 13.14 19.08 -6.42
C ILE A 314 12.50 19.44 -5.07
N SER A 315 12.18 20.71 -4.87
CA SER A 315 11.46 21.10 -3.65
C SER A 315 10.03 20.57 -3.66
N PRO A 316 9.44 20.26 -2.50
CA PRO A 316 8.06 19.75 -2.43
C PRO A 316 7.03 20.74 -3.00
N GLU A 317 7.28 22.04 -2.96
CA GLU A 317 6.43 23.08 -3.56
C GLU A 317 6.41 22.95 -5.09
N LYS A 318 7.59 22.83 -5.72
CA LYS A 318 7.71 22.66 -7.17
C LYS A 318 7.16 21.33 -7.63
N ALA A 319 7.39 20.26 -6.86
CA ALA A 319 6.82 18.95 -7.14
C ALA A 319 5.28 18.99 -7.08
N ALA A 320 4.71 19.65 -6.07
CA ALA A 320 3.26 19.81 -5.93
C ALA A 320 2.64 20.68 -7.03
N GLU A 321 3.33 21.74 -7.48
CA GLU A 321 2.90 22.57 -8.61
C GLU A 321 2.77 21.74 -9.88
N ALA A 322 3.82 20.99 -10.23
CA ALA A 322 3.86 20.14 -11.42
C ALA A 322 2.83 19.01 -11.35
N LEU A 323 2.82 18.22 -10.27
CA LEU A 323 1.84 17.17 -10.05
C LEU A 323 0.41 17.72 -10.01
N GLY A 324 0.19 18.86 -9.36
CA GLY A 324 -1.13 19.48 -9.24
C GLY A 324 -1.72 19.85 -10.60
N ALA A 325 -0.91 20.36 -11.52
CA ALA A 325 -1.37 20.67 -12.88
C ALA A 325 -1.79 19.39 -13.63
N ALA A 326 -1.00 18.32 -13.56
CA ALA A 326 -1.32 17.03 -14.20
C ALA A 326 -2.52 16.34 -13.55
N CYS A 327 -2.59 16.31 -12.21
CA CYS A 327 -3.66 15.65 -11.46
C CYS A 327 -5.02 16.33 -11.64
N ARG A 328 -5.07 17.68 -11.74
CA ARG A 328 -6.33 18.41 -12.02
C ARG A 328 -6.87 18.08 -13.41
N LYS A 329 -6.01 17.94 -14.43
CA LYS A 329 -6.42 17.50 -15.76
C LYS A 329 -6.96 16.06 -15.74
N GLU A 330 -6.30 15.16 -14.99
CA GLU A 330 -6.82 13.81 -14.79
C GLU A 330 -8.18 13.83 -14.11
N LEU A 331 -8.32 14.55 -13.01
CA LEU A 331 -9.59 14.65 -12.28
C LEU A 331 -10.71 15.19 -13.17
N ALA A 332 -10.47 16.27 -13.91
CA ALA A 332 -11.44 16.86 -14.82
C ALA A 332 -11.94 15.84 -15.86
N SER A 333 -11.00 15.10 -16.47
CA SER A 333 -11.34 14.02 -17.41
C SER A 333 -12.16 12.89 -16.76
N LEU A 334 -11.84 12.51 -15.51
CA LEU A 334 -12.54 11.43 -14.80
C LEU A 334 -13.98 11.80 -14.39
N VAL A 335 -14.25 13.08 -14.15
CA VAL A 335 -15.58 13.58 -13.78
C VAL A 335 -16.35 14.21 -14.95
N GLY A 336 -15.81 14.12 -16.17
CA GLY A 336 -16.49 14.60 -17.38
C GLY A 336 -16.56 16.13 -17.52
N ILE A 337 -15.61 16.85 -16.93
CA ILE A 337 -15.45 18.30 -17.09
C ILE A 337 -14.30 18.52 -18.07
N GLU A 338 -14.59 19.03 -19.29
CA GLU A 338 -13.61 19.43 -20.30
C GLU A 338 -13.09 20.85 -20.07
#